data_a10140236d98ab57ef4e4463ebac5c5d
#
_entry.id   a10140236d98ab57ef4e4463ebac5c5d
#
_cell.length_a   1.000
_cell.length_b   1.000
_cell.length_c   1.000
_cell.angle_alpha   90.00
_cell.angle_beta   90.00
_cell.angle_gamma   90.00
#
_symmetry.space_group_name_H-M   'P 1'
#
loop_
_entity.id
_entity.type
_entity.pdbx_description
1 polymer ?
#
loop_
_entity_poly.entity_id
_entity_poly.type
_entity_poly.pdbx_seq_one_letter_code
_entity_poly.pdbx_strand_id
1 'polypeptide(L)'
;MTTAATAAHLPDSIEHLPTDTLVPYARNSRTHSPEQVAQIAASIREFGFTNPVLIDANNTLIAGHGRVMAAQSIGLATVPAIRLAHLTDAQRRAYVIAGNKLAENAGWDMATLAREVEDLQADGFNLDLLGFDDDELTALLGEYGQEKKPAGLTAPDAVPPAPAEALTPPSDVRPLG
;
A
#
# COMPACT_ATOMS: atom_id res chain seq x y z
N MET A 1 6.58 30.64 21.49
CA MET A 1 7.60 30.00 20.65
C MET A 1 6.86 29.25 19.54
N THR A 2 6.84 29.83 18.35
CA THR A 2 6.16 29.22 17.17
C THR A 2 7.08 28.13 16.67
N THR A 3 6.69 26.88 16.87
CA THR A 3 7.34 25.72 16.24
C THR A 3 7.15 25.87 14.73
N ALA A 4 8.21 26.23 14.01
CA ALA A 4 8.20 26.17 12.56
C ALA A 4 7.85 24.71 12.17
N ALA A 5 6.75 24.53 11.46
CA ALA A 5 6.42 23.23 10.90
C ALA A 5 7.59 22.82 10.00
N THR A 6 8.28 21.73 10.37
CA THR A 6 9.33 21.15 9.54
C THR A 6 8.66 20.73 8.23
N ALA A 7 8.98 21.43 7.14
CA ALA A 7 8.48 21.05 5.82
C ALA A 7 8.89 19.61 5.54
N ALA A 8 7.92 18.74 5.21
CA ALA A 8 8.22 17.38 4.83
C ALA A 8 9.10 17.39 3.57
N HIS A 9 10.26 16.75 3.63
CA HIS A 9 11.10 16.58 2.45
C HIS A 9 10.43 15.60 1.47
N LEU A 10 10.20 16.07 0.25
CA LEU A 10 9.68 15.24 -0.82
C LEU A 10 10.84 14.78 -1.70
N PRO A 11 10.89 13.49 -2.10
CA PRO A 11 11.91 13.02 -3.02
C PRO A 11 11.73 13.66 -4.41
N ASP A 12 12.84 14.07 -5.01
CA ASP A 12 12.83 14.79 -6.31
C ASP A 12 12.58 13.86 -7.50
N SER A 13 13.01 12.60 -7.40
CA SER A 13 12.93 11.64 -8.52
C SER A 13 13.03 10.19 -8.07
N ILE A 14 12.66 9.28 -8.99
CA ILE A 14 12.94 7.85 -8.90
C ILE A 14 14.15 7.57 -9.80
N GLU A 15 15.18 6.96 -9.24
CA GLU A 15 16.37 6.49 -9.95
C GLU A 15 16.18 5.02 -10.35
N HIS A 16 16.72 4.60 -11.51
CA HIS A 16 16.80 3.18 -11.88
C HIS A 16 18.25 2.73 -11.71
N LEU A 17 18.51 1.91 -10.71
CA LEU A 17 19.85 1.50 -10.34
C LEU A 17 20.06 0.01 -10.60
N PRO A 18 21.28 -0.37 -11.06
CA PRO A 18 21.65 -1.78 -11.16
C PRO A 18 21.53 -2.47 -9.81
N THR A 19 20.93 -3.67 -9.78
CA THR A 19 20.68 -4.42 -8.54
C THR A 19 21.96 -4.80 -7.80
N ASP A 20 23.08 -4.96 -8.50
CA ASP A 20 24.41 -5.28 -7.99
C ASP A 20 25.13 -4.08 -7.33
N THR A 21 24.69 -2.85 -7.61
CA THR A 21 25.24 -1.64 -7.00
C THR A 21 24.62 -1.29 -5.66
N LEU A 22 23.54 -1.99 -5.27
CA LEU A 22 22.85 -1.77 -4.02
C LEU A 22 23.53 -2.49 -2.87
N VAL A 23 23.84 -1.78 -1.81
CA VAL A 23 24.54 -2.31 -0.64
C VAL A 23 23.52 -2.67 0.45
N PRO A 24 23.39 -3.95 0.83
CA PRO A 24 22.53 -4.32 1.95
C PRO A 24 22.97 -3.63 3.26
N TYR A 25 22.03 -3.13 4.04
CA TYR A 25 22.34 -2.56 5.34
C TYR A 25 22.70 -3.68 6.34
N ALA A 26 23.96 -3.70 6.79
CA ALA A 26 24.50 -4.78 7.63
C ALA A 26 23.77 -4.96 8.99
N ARG A 27 23.08 -3.93 9.47
CA ARG A 27 22.32 -3.94 10.74
C ARG A 27 20.80 -3.99 10.51
N ASN A 28 20.38 -4.49 9.32
CA ASN A 28 18.97 -4.74 9.08
C ASN A 28 18.47 -5.85 10.00
N SER A 29 17.50 -5.53 10.86
CA SER A 29 16.89 -6.49 11.79
C SER A 29 15.77 -7.32 11.17
N ARG A 30 15.30 -6.94 9.97
CA ARG A 30 14.26 -7.69 9.26
C ARG A 30 14.89 -8.85 8.48
N THR A 31 14.41 -10.05 8.72
CA THR A 31 14.79 -11.25 7.98
C THR A 31 13.75 -11.57 6.90
N HIS A 32 14.18 -12.23 5.85
CA HIS A 32 13.32 -12.69 4.76
C HIS A 32 13.61 -14.17 4.50
N SER A 33 12.59 -15.02 4.61
CA SER A 33 12.72 -16.43 4.25
C SER A 33 12.79 -16.59 2.73
N PRO A 34 13.34 -17.71 2.21
CA PRO A 34 13.30 -18.00 0.78
C PRO A 34 11.89 -17.99 0.21
N GLU A 35 10.91 -18.49 0.96
CA GLU A 35 9.50 -18.54 0.58
C GLU A 35 8.94 -17.11 0.41
N GLN A 36 9.21 -16.22 1.39
CA GLN A 36 8.80 -14.83 1.29
C GLN A 36 9.45 -14.11 0.11
N VAL A 37 10.73 -14.38 -0.17
CA VAL A 37 11.42 -13.83 -1.34
C VAL A 37 10.76 -14.33 -2.63
N ALA A 38 10.36 -15.60 -2.69
CA ALA A 38 9.65 -16.16 -3.84
C ALA A 38 8.26 -15.53 -4.04
N GLN A 39 7.49 -15.29 -2.97
CA GLN A 39 6.21 -14.57 -3.02
C GLN A 39 6.38 -13.15 -3.55
N ILE A 40 7.38 -12.40 -3.05
CA ILE A 40 7.69 -11.05 -3.55
C ILE A 40 8.09 -11.10 -5.03
N ALA A 41 8.86 -12.10 -5.43
CA ALA A 41 9.28 -12.27 -6.82
C ALA A 41 8.09 -12.58 -7.76
N ALA A 42 7.13 -13.39 -7.31
CA ALA A 42 5.89 -13.65 -8.03
C ALA A 42 5.04 -12.38 -8.17
N SER A 43 4.89 -11.62 -7.09
CA SER A 43 4.21 -10.32 -7.10
C SER A 43 4.87 -9.32 -8.07
N ILE A 44 6.22 -9.26 -8.10
CA ILE A 44 6.94 -8.40 -9.05
C ILE A 44 6.71 -8.83 -10.50
N ARG A 45 6.61 -10.13 -10.78
CA ARG A 45 6.32 -10.61 -12.15
C ARG A 45 4.92 -10.25 -12.61
N GLU A 46 3.95 -10.32 -11.71
CA GLU A 46 2.54 -10.05 -12.03
C GLU A 46 2.26 -8.55 -12.12
N PHE A 47 2.62 -7.79 -11.10
CA PHE A 47 2.26 -6.39 -10.97
C PHE A 47 3.35 -5.40 -11.40
N GLY A 48 4.55 -5.91 -11.69
CA GLY A 48 5.74 -5.09 -11.88
C GLY A 48 6.39 -4.65 -10.56
N PHE A 49 7.53 -3.96 -10.65
CA PHE A 49 8.23 -3.39 -9.49
C PHE A 49 7.60 -2.03 -9.12
N THR A 50 6.43 -2.07 -8.52
CA THR A 50 5.57 -0.88 -8.28
C THR A 50 5.99 -0.03 -7.09
N ASN A 51 6.76 -0.58 -6.14
CA ASN A 51 7.12 0.08 -4.88
C ASN A 51 8.64 0.27 -4.77
N PRO A 52 9.20 1.47 -5.07
CA PRO A 52 10.63 1.71 -5.10
C PRO A 52 11.34 1.35 -3.79
N VAL A 53 12.61 0.97 -3.86
CA VAL A 53 13.46 0.80 -2.68
C VAL A 53 13.97 2.15 -2.19
N LEU A 54 14.30 2.25 -0.90
CA LEU A 54 14.87 3.47 -0.32
C LEU A 54 16.36 3.25 -0.06
N ILE A 55 17.18 4.20 -0.45
CA ILE A 55 18.63 4.15 -0.32
C ILE A 55 19.20 5.43 0.29
N ASP A 56 20.40 5.33 0.85
CA ASP A 56 21.18 6.49 1.27
C ASP A 56 22.06 7.05 0.13
N ALA A 57 22.89 8.05 0.44
CA ALA A 57 23.81 8.66 -0.52
C ALA A 57 24.81 7.67 -1.12
N ASN A 58 25.09 6.55 -0.45
CA ASN A 58 26.09 5.55 -0.84
C ASN A 58 25.45 4.26 -1.42
N ASN A 59 24.21 4.31 -1.88
CA ASN A 59 23.40 3.17 -2.34
C ASN A 59 23.15 2.11 -1.26
N THR A 60 23.32 2.44 0.04
CA THR A 60 22.97 1.50 1.12
C THR A 60 21.46 1.45 1.27
N LEU A 61 20.90 0.25 1.27
CA LEU A 61 19.46 0.04 1.42
C LEU A 61 18.98 0.52 2.81
N ILE A 62 17.95 1.34 2.80
CA ILE A 62 17.21 1.77 3.98
C ILE A 62 15.92 0.94 4.11
N ALA A 63 15.24 0.69 2.98
CA ALA A 63 14.05 -0.16 2.93
C ALA A 63 13.97 -0.92 1.59
N GLY A 64 13.33 -2.09 1.61
CA GLY A 64 13.10 -2.91 0.42
C GLY A 64 14.12 -4.02 0.21
N HIS A 65 14.82 -4.48 1.25
CA HIS A 65 15.79 -5.59 1.17
C HIS A 65 15.18 -6.84 0.51
N GLY A 66 13.99 -7.29 0.93
CA GLY A 66 13.30 -8.42 0.32
C GLY A 66 12.97 -8.20 -1.15
N ARG A 67 12.62 -6.96 -1.56
CA ARG A 67 12.36 -6.63 -2.97
C ARG A 67 13.62 -6.69 -3.83
N VAL A 68 14.77 -6.27 -3.30
CA VAL A 68 16.05 -6.41 -4.00
C VAL A 68 16.44 -7.88 -4.15
N MET A 69 16.31 -8.68 -3.08
CA MET A 69 16.55 -10.13 -3.14
C MET A 69 15.64 -10.81 -4.17
N ALA A 70 14.36 -10.46 -4.19
CA ALA A 70 13.40 -10.97 -5.16
C ALA A 70 13.75 -10.54 -6.60
N ALA A 71 14.11 -9.28 -6.82
CA ALA A 71 14.57 -8.79 -8.13
C ALA A 71 15.79 -9.54 -8.64
N GLN A 72 16.78 -9.76 -7.78
CA GLN A 72 17.97 -10.55 -8.10
C GLN A 72 17.61 -12.00 -8.44
N SER A 73 16.70 -12.63 -7.69
CA SER A 73 16.29 -14.02 -7.92
C SER A 73 15.61 -14.24 -9.28
N ILE A 74 14.97 -13.20 -9.83
CA ILE A 74 14.32 -13.25 -11.15
C ILE A 74 15.13 -12.57 -12.26
N GLY A 75 16.37 -12.17 -11.97
CA GLY A 75 17.32 -11.63 -12.96
C GLY A 75 17.00 -10.20 -13.42
N LEU A 76 16.30 -9.39 -12.62
CA LEU A 76 16.12 -7.97 -12.95
C LEU A 76 17.45 -7.24 -12.85
N ALA A 77 17.87 -6.62 -13.95
CA ALA A 77 19.12 -5.88 -14.01
C ALA A 77 19.08 -4.58 -13.20
N THR A 78 17.92 -3.92 -13.16
CA THR A 78 17.75 -2.64 -12.47
C THR A 78 16.47 -2.63 -11.63
N VAL A 79 16.43 -1.80 -10.57
CA VAL A 79 15.25 -1.57 -9.76
C VAL A 79 15.01 -0.07 -9.53
N PRO A 80 13.76 0.37 -9.37
CA PRO A 80 13.46 1.75 -9.02
C PRO A 80 13.87 2.03 -7.56
N ALA A 81 14.55 3.14 -7.34
CA ALA A 81 15.05 3.56 -6.04
C ALA A 81 14.75 5.05 -5.77
N ILE A 82 14.53 5.39 -4.52
CA ILE A 82 14.42 6.76 -4.04
C ILE A 82 15.59 7.02 -3.09
N ARG A 83 16.32 8.10 -3.34
CA ARG A 83 17.49 8.48 -2.55
C ARG A 83 17.11 9.43 -1.42
N LEU A 84 17.41 9.03 -0.19
CA LEU A 84 17.18 9.81 1.03
C LEU A 84 18.50 10.38 1.55
N ALA A 85 19.18 11.19 0.75
CA ALA A 85 20.49 11.75 1.08
C ALA A 85 20.46 12.79 2.22
N HIS A 86 19.29 13.32 2.56
CA HIS A 86 19.09 14.32 3.60
C HIS A 86 19.08 13.76 5.03
N LEU A 87 18.95 12.42 5.18
CA LEU A 87 18.89 11.80 6.50
C LEU A 87 20.27 11.70 7.15
N THR A 88 20.35 12.11 8.41
CA THR A 88 21.50 11.81 9.25
C THR A 88 21.59 10.31 9.54
N ASP A 89 22.75 9.82 9.96
CA ASP A 89 22.93 8.39 10.33
C ASP A 89 21.96 7.93 11.42
N ALA A 90 21.65 8.79 12.38
CA ALA A 90 20.67 8.47 13.43
C ALA A 90 19.26 8.36 12.86
N GLN A 91 18.86 9.31 12.01
CA GLN A 91 17.55 9.28 11.34
C GLN A 91 17.40 8.06 10.43
N ARG A 92 18.42 7.74 9.65
CA ARG A 92 18.43 6.54 8.80
C ARG A 92 18.21 5.27 9.60
N ARG A 93 18.95 5.08 10.71
CA ARG A 93 18.79 3.92 11.61
C ARG A 93 17.40 3.86 12.24
N ALA A 94 16.90 4.99 12.70
CA ALA A 94 15.55 5.09 13.26
C ALA A 94 14.48 4.75 12.20
N TYR A 95 14.67 5.24 10.97
CA TYR A 95 13.73 4.99 9.88
C TYR A 95 13.68 3.51 9.47
N VAL A 96 14.84 2.80 9.44
CA VAL A 96 14.86 1.34 9.18
C VAL A 96 13.96 0.59 10.16
N ILE A 97 13.95 0.97 11.43
CA ILE A 97 13.11 0.35 12.46
C ILE A 97 11.65 0.81 12.30
N ALA A 98 11.43 2.12 12.22
CA ALA A 98 10.10 2.73 12.18
C ALA A 98 9.29 2.28 10.95
N GLY A 99 9.93 2.23 9.77
CA GLY A 99 9.28 1.83 8.52
C GLY A 99 8.74 0.40 8.57
N ASN A 100 9.46 -0.52 9.21
CA ASN A 100 8.99 -1.87 9.43
C ASN A 100 7.90 -1.93 10.51
N LYS A 101 8.13 -1.26 11.66
CA LYS A 101 7.19 -1.34 12.79
C LYS A 101 5.85 -0.66 12.50
N LEU A 102 5.85 0.46 11.81
CA LEU A 102 4.60 1.14 11.43
C LEU A 102 3.75 0.31 10.48
N ALA A 103 4.37 -0.45 9.56
CA ALA A 103 3.64 -1.38 8.69
C ALA A 103 2.97 -2.53 9.49
N GLU A 104 3.63 -3.02 10.54
CA GLU A 104 3.06 -4.06 11.42
C GLU A 104 1.92 -3.57 12.30
N ASN A 105 1.84 -2.27 12.57
CA ASN A 105 0.77 -1.69 13.39
C ASN A 105 -0.56 -1.52 12.63
N ALA A 106 -0.54 -1.65 11.31
CA ALA A 106 -1.76 -1.63 10.51
C ALA A 106 -2.49 -2.98 10.64
N GLY A 107 -3.83 -2.93 10.61
CA GLY A 107 -4.68 -4.10 10.57
C GLY A 107 -5.52 -4.15 9.31
N TRP A 108 -6.33 -5.19 9.19
CA TRP A 108 -7.29 -5.37 8.11
C TRP A 108 -8.72 -5.20 8.63
N ASP A 109 -9.59 -4.62 7.84
CA ASP A 109 -11.03 -4.82 7.96
C ASP A 109 -11.34 -6.21 7.37
N MET A 110 -11.50 -7.19 8.25
CA MET A 110 -11.57 -8.59 7.85
C MET A 110 -12.79 -8.89 6.97
N ALA A 111 -13.92 -8.24 7.22
CA ALA A 111 -15.13 -8.44 6.42
C ALA A 111 -14.98 -7.84 5.01
N THR A 112 -14.32 -6.70 4.89
CA THR A 112 -14.01 -6.09 3.59
C THR A 112 -12.98 -6.91 2.84
N LEU A 113 -11.92 -7.35 3.54
CA LEU A 113 -10.86 -8.20 2.96
C LEU A 113 -11.42 -9.51 2.41
N ALA A 114 -12.29 -10.21 3.18
CA ALA A 114 -12.89 -11.46 2.75
C ALA A 114 -13.69 -11.29 1.44
N ARG A 115 -14.47 -10.21 1.34
CA ARG A 115 -15.23 -9.91 0.10
C ARG A 115 -14.33 -9.69 -1.11
N GLU A 116 -13.26 -8.89 -0.95
CA GLU A 116 -12.29 -8.67 -2.03
C GLU A 116 -11.62 -9.98 -2.47
N VAL A 117 -11.29 -10.86 -1.52
CA VAL A 117 -10.71 -12.18 -1.82
C VAL A 117 -11.71 -13.07 -2.54
N GLU A 118 -13.00 -13.09 -2.12
CA GLU A 118 -14.06 -13.83 -2.81
C GLU A 118 -14.27 -13.34 -4.25
N ASP A 119 -14.30 -12.02 -4.45
CA ASP A 119 -14.48 -11.41 -5.77
C ASP A 119 -13.27 -11.76 -6.68
N LEU A 120 -12.04 -11.67 -6.16
CA LEU A 120 -10.84 -12.07 -6.89
C LEU A 120 -10.84 -13.57 -7.25
N GLN A 121 -11.31 -14.42 -6.33
CA GLN A 121 -11.45 -15.87 -6.58
C GLN A 121 -12.48 -16.14 -7.68
N ALA A 122 -13.61 -15.43 -7.68
CA ALA A 122 -14.64 -15.54 -8.69
C ALA A 122 -14.16 -15.09 -10.08
N ASP A 123 -13.26 -14.08 -10.12
CA ASP A 123 -12.60 -13.60 -11.34
C ASP A 123 -11.47 -14.55 -11.82
N GLY A 124 -11.16 -15.60 -11.07
CA GLY A 124 -10.12 -16.58 -11.39
C GLY A 124 -8.70 -16.05 -11.14
N PHE A 125 -8.55 -15.04 -10.29
CA PHE A 125 -7.24 -14.50 -9.93
C PHE A 125 -6.47 -15.49 -9.04
N ASN A 126 -5.13 -15.56 -9.21
CA ASN A 126 -4.29 -16.42 -8.39
C ASN A 126 -4.10 -15.81 -6.99
N LEU A 127 -4.76 -16.39 -5.98
CA LEU A 127 -4.73 -15.88 -4.60
C LEU A 127 -3.38 -16.05 -3.91
N ASP A 128 -2.48 -16.94 -4.37
CA ASP A 128 -1.12 -17.10 -3.83
C ASP A 128 -0.30 -15.79 -3.94
N LEU A 129 -0.68 -14.90 -4.86
CA LEU A 129 -0.04 -13.60 -5.08
C LEU A 129 -0.40 -12.56 -4.01
N LEU A 130 -1.42 -12.81 -3.20
CA LEU A 130 -1.86 -11.91 -2.14
C LEU A 130 -0.94 -11.97 -0.91
N GLY A 131 -0.15 -13.05 -0.77
CA GLY A 131 0.82 -13.22 0.32
C GLY A 131 0.25 -13.84 1.59
N PHE A 132 -1.03 -14.25 1.58
CA PHE A 132 -1.63 -15.08 2.62
C PHE A 132 -1.27 -16.55 2.38
N ASP A 133 -1.17 -17.34 3.45
CA ASP A 133 -1.08 -18.78 3.32
C ASP A 133 -2.48 -19.42 3.22
N ASP A 134 -2.53 -20.73 2.88
CA ASP A 134 -3.79 -21.46 2.68
C ASP A 134 -4.65 -21.50 3.94
N ASP A 135 -4.03 -21.60 5.12
CA ASP A 135 -4.75 -21.64 6.40
C ASP A 135 -5.34 -20.26 6.72
N GLU A 136 -4.58 -19.17 6.45
CA GLU A 136 -5.04 -17.79 6.61
C GLU A 136 -6.24 -17.50 5.68
N LEU A 137 -6.16 -17.89 4.40
CA LEU A 137 -7.27 -17.71 3.45
C LEU A 137 -8.48 -18.53 3.85
N THR A 138 -8.28 -19.79 4.25
CA THR A 138 -9.38 -20.66 4.71
C THR A 138 -10.07 -20.08 5.96
N ALA A 139 -9.30 -19.59 6.93
CA ALA A 139 -9.84 -18.98 8.12
C ALA A 139 -10.60 -17.66 7.79
N LEU A 140 -10.02 -16.81 6.95
CA LEU A 140 -10.63 -15.55 6.52
C LEU A 140 -11.99 -15.80 5.85
N LEU A 141 -12.02 -16.67 4.83
CA LEU A 141 -13.24 -16.94 4.08
C LEU A 141 -14.26 -17.74 4.90
N GLY A 142 -13.81 -18.62 5.80
CA GLY A 142 -14.69 -19.39 6.69
C GLY A 142 -15.36 -18.53 7.75
N GLU A 143 -14.70 -17.50 8.26
CA GLU A 143 -15.23 -16.63 9.32
C GLU A 143 -16.00 -15.44 8.77
N TYR A 144 -15.54 -14.81 7.69
CA TYR A 144 -16.05 -13.54 7.18
C TYR A 144 -16.66 -13.63 5.77
N GLY A 145 -16.37 -14.69 4.97
CA GLY A 145 -16.79 -14.81 3.57
C GLY A 145 -18.29 -14.98 3.35
N GLN A 146 -19.07 -15.30 4.39
CA GLN A 146 -20.52 -15.48 4.31
C GLN A 146 -21.33 -14.30 4.89
N GLU A 147 -20.68 -13.24 5.33
CA GLU A 147 -21.39 -12.04 5.72
C GLU A 147 -22.08 -11.44 4.49
N LYS A 148 -23.41 -11.53 4.46
CA LYS A 148 -24.25 -10.89 3.45
C LYS A 148 -23.74 -9.47 3.23
N LYS A 149 -23.47 -9.13 1.94
CA LYS A 149 -23.28 -7.72 1.54
C LYS A 149 -24.20 -6.86 2.37
N PRO A 150 -23.73 -5.88 3.16
CA PRO A 150 -24.64 -4.92 3.76
C PRO A 150 -25.44 -4.38 2.59
N ALA A 151 -26.77 -4.53 2.66
CA ALA A 151 -27.67 -3.97 1.66
C ALA A 151 -27.24 -2.51 1.52
N GLY A 152 -26.79 -2.13 0.32
CA GLY A 152 -26.39 -0.75 0.06
C GLY A 152 -27.46 0.16 0.64
N LEU A 153 -27.11 1.28 1.22
CA LEU A 153 -28.01 2.24 1.87
C LEU A 153 -29.19 2.66 0.98
N THR A 154 -29.13 2.31 -0.31
CA THR A 154 -30.21 2.45 -1.30
C THR A 154 -30.15 1.28 -2.27
N ALA A 155 -31.30 0.63 -2.52
CA ALA A 155 -31.40 -0.27 -3.67
C ALA A 155 -30.96 0.50 -4.93
N PRO A 156 -30.26 -0.15 -5.91
CA PRO A 156 -29.73 0.52 -7.09
C PRO A 156 -30.75 1.37 -7.88
N ASP A 157 -32.06 1.04 -7.73
CA ASP A 157 -33.17 1.71 -8.41
C ASP A 157 -34.11 2.50 -7.46
N ALA A 158 -33.73 2.67 -6.18
CA ALA A 158 -34.51 3.49 -5.27
C ALA A 158 -34.26 4.98 -5.53
N VAL A 159 -34.93 5.51 -6.53
CA VAL A 159 -35.05 6.96 -6.70
C VAL A 159 -35.96 7.47 -5.57
N PRO A 160 -35.49 8.36 -4.65
CA PRO A 160 -36.35 8.96 -3.68
C PRO A 160 -37.52 9.63 -4.38
N PRO A 161 -38.79 9.49 -3.90
CA PRO A 161 -39.89 10.21 -4.51
C PRO A 161 -39.57 11.70 -4.49
N ALA A 162 -39.83 12.38 -5.61
CA ALA A 162 -39.63 13.82 -5.70
C ALA A 162 -40.44 14.50 -4.55
N PRO A 163 -39.90 15.53 -3.87
CA PRO A 163 -40.63 16.25 -2.85
C PRO A 163 -41.94 16.76 -3.42
N ALA A 164 -43.01 16.52 -2.70
CA ALA A 164 -44.39 16.86 -3.12
C ALA A 164 -44.63 18.37 -3.35
N GLU A 165 -43.73 19.21 -2.89
CA GLU A 165 -43.75 20.66 -3.11
C GLU A 165 -42.34 21.14 -3.55
N ALA A 166 -42.29 21.92 -4.64
CA ALA A 166 -41.10 22.62 -5.04
C ALA A 166 -40.80 23.71 -4.00
N LEU A 167 -39.66 23.57 -3.31
CA LEU A 167 -39.13 24.62 -2.42
C LEU A 167 -38.60 25.78 -3.28
N THR A 168 -39.49 26.54 -3.87
CA THR A 168 -39.15 27.84 -4.47
C THR A 168 -39.25 28.87 -3.35
N PRO A 169 -38.20 29.55 -2.93
CA PRO A 169 -38.33 30.63 -1.98
C PRO A 169 -39.14 31.76 -2.62
N PRO A 170 -40.02 32.43 -1.90
CA PRO A 170 -40.77 33.55 -2.44
C PRO A 170 -39.77 34.64 -2.88
N SER A 171 -39.83 35.02 -4.16
CA SER A 171 -39.06 36.14 -4.69
C SER A 171 -39.63 37.43 -4.09
N ASP A 172 -38.92 38.03 -3.15
CA ASP A 172 -39.15 39.38 -2.66
C ASP A 172 -38.84 40.38 -3.76
N VAL A 173 -39.83 40.66 -4.62
CA VAL A 173 -39.77 41.76 -5.55
C VAL A 173 -40.18 43.01 -4.82
N ARG A 174 -39.23 43.80 -4.31
CA ARG A 174 -39.48 45.16 -3.89
C ARG A 174 -39.73 46.05 -5.07
N PRO A 175 -40.85 46.76 -5.16
CA PRO A 175 -41.02 47.79 -6.20
C PRO A 175 -40.17 49.00 -5.84
N LEU A 176 -39.38 49.47 -6.80
CA LEU A 176 -38.71 50.75 -6.73
C LEU A 176 -39.77 51.86 -6.88
N GLY A 177 -39.94 52.64 -5.83
CA GLY A 177 -40.59 53.92 -5.86
C GLY A 177 -39.58 55.04 -5.85
#